data_d1f664bbbfd28450e65cdde2e5ee2b9e
#
_entry.id   d1f664bbbfd28450e65cdde2e5ee2b9e
#
_cell.length_a   1.000
_cell.length_b   1.000
_cell.length_c   1.000
_cell.angle_alpha   90.00
_cell.angle_beta   90.00
_cell.angle_gamma   90.00
#
_symmetry.space_group_name_H-M   'P 1'
#
loop_
_entity.id
_entity.type
_entity.pdbx_description
1 polymer ?
#
loop_
_entity_poly.entity_id
_entity_poly.type
_entity_poly.pdbx_seq_one_letter_code
_entity_poly.pdbx_strand_id
1 'polypeptide(L)'
;MSEIAYYGSCPSEEFVKHAFPDSKISFFCYGINVASFMDDRKVTIKTIEDWPEPIKKRLKFEARKGFCDRLKKAAPKTLVIDFSRVTRASLMRYKNTLLTVPYELLEAAPDLQRNAFSILTVIPFGNREFWTLVVDAMQKFCDFIIQDLPETEVILLDAPPTADYRGVLIDNNTYMVDFCRWQMRYPMSRMLIDYCLERIGNSRVLTPSLHLYSDDTASYGPAPMHYSESVWREIAAQFQARGGFEGLPRSSDLVSTLTNYSGLMDAFTTTALSNRNLQRFSLDILHGALPYLFARISNPAENHFGDPIDSHDVVAAFRWILGREPESALTFLNHYALSNRRELRETLLRSFEFQSQVPLYAK
;
A
#
# COMPACT_ATOMS: atom_id res chain seq x y z
N MET A 1 27.77 12.60 14.02
CA MET A 1 26.31 12.53 13.77
C MET A 1 26.10 11.55 12.63
N SER A 2 25.20 10.59 12.80
CA SER A 2 24.83 9.66 11.71
C SER A 2 24.05 10.44 10.65
N GLU A 3 24.35 10.18 9.37
CA GLU A 3 23.60 10.77 8.27
C GLU A 3 22.50 9.81 7.86
N ILE A 4 21.26 10.27 7.95
CA ILE A 4 20.04 9.50 7.67
C ILE A 4 19.41 10.04 6.40
N ALA A 5 18.88 9.14 5.58
CA ALA A 5 18.00 9.47 4.47
C ALA A 5 16.68 8.73 4.58
N TYR A 6 15.62 9.27 3.95
CA TYR A 6 14.39 8.51 3.77
C TYR A 6 13.76 8.73 2.39
N TYR A 7 13.13 7.66 1.92
CA TYR A 7 12.29 7.62 0.74
C TYR A 7 10.93 7.04 1.10
N GLY A 8 9.86 7.81 0.89
CA GLY A 8 8.52 7.32 1.20
C GLY A 8 7.50 8.42 1.44
N SER A 9 6.79 8.33 2.55
CA SER A 9 5.71 9.25 2.91
C SER A 9 5.68 9.55 4.42
N CYS A 10 4.53 9.91 4.97
CA CYS A 10 4.38 10.23 6.40
C CYS A 10 4.98 9.15 7.34
N PRO A 11 4.76 7.83 7.13
CA PRO A 11 5.34 6.82 8.00
C PRO A 11 6.87 6.87 8.09
N SER A 12 7.57 6.98 6.97
CA SER A 12 9.05 7.05 7.00
C SER A 12 9.56 8.33 7.64
N GLU A 13 8.89 9.46 7.42
CA GLU A 13 9.25 10.74 8.06
C GLU A 13 9.03 10.70 9.58
N GLU A 14 7.89 10.23 10.04
CA GLU A 14 7.59 10.10 11.47
C GLU A 14 8.53 9.08 12.16
N PHE A 15 8.78 7.95 11.53
CA PHE A 15 9.73 6.99 12.06
C PHE A 15 11.12 7.61 12.21
N VAL A 16 11.64 8.29 11.20
CA VAL A 16 12.97 8.94 11.26
C VAL A 16 13.02 9.99 12.35
N LYS A 17 12.00 10.82 12.50
CA LYS A 17 11.89 11.84 13.54
C LYS A 17 12.00 11.26 14.96
N HIS A 18 11.36 10.11 15.20
CA HIS A 18 11.34 9.49 16.53
C HIS A 18 12.52 8.54 16.80
N ALA A 19 12.96 7.79 15.79
CA ALA A 19 14.05 6.83 15.93
C ALA A 19 15.45 7.46 15.89
N PHE A 20 15.56 8.62 15.24
CA PHE A 20 16.85 9.32 15.00
C PHE A 20 16.76 10.83 15.29
N PRO A 21 16.30 11.27 16.47
CA PRO A 21 16.01 12.67 16.75
C PRO A 21 17.24 13.60 16.62
N ASP A 22 18.43 13.08 16.92
CA ASP A 22 19.69 13.85 16.88
C ASP A 22 20.48 13.67 15.57
N SER A 23 19.91 12.98 14.58
CA SER A 23 20.60 12.69 13.33
C SER A 23 20.36 13.77 12.29
N LYS A 24 21.37 14.00 11.44
CA LYS A 24 21.22 14.90 10.30
C LYS A 24 20.51 14.16 9.15
N ILE A 25 19.38 14.69 8.69
CA ILE A 25 18.74 14.22 7.47
C ILE A 25 19.56 14.76 6.29
N SER A 26 20.30 13.87 5.63
CA SER A 26 21.16 14.20 4.49
C SER A 26 20.42 14.21 3.16
N PHE A 27 19.34 13.42 3.06
CA PHE A 27 18.46 13.34 1.89
C PHE A 27 17.05 12.91 2.30
N PHE A 28 16.06 13.46 1.62
CA PHE A 28 14.69 12.96 1.71
C PHE A 28 13.98 13.04 0.35
N CYS A 29 13.09 12.09 0.11
CA CYS A 29 12.22 12.08 -1.05
C CYS A 29 10.80 11.68 -0.61
N TYR A 30 9.95 12.68 -0.45
CA TYR A 30 8.62 12.51 0.09
C TYR A 30 7.55 12.43 -0.99
N GLY A 31 6.73 11.37 -0.96
CA GLY A 31 5.52 11.23 -1.75
C GLY A 31 5.73 11.08 -3.26
N ILE A 32 6.91 10.64 -3.71
CA ILE A 32 7.22 10.38 -5.12
C ILE A 32 7.16 8.87 -5.37
N ASN A 33 6.49 8.47 -6.46
CA ASN A 33 6.46 7.07 -6.89
C ASN A 33 7.85 6.62 -7.38
N VAL A 34 8.24 5.39 -7.10
CA VAL A 34 9.55 4.84 -7.46
C VAL A 34 9.82 4.92 -8.97
N ALA A 35 8.82 4.73 -9.81
CA ALA A 35 8.96 4.87 -11.27
C ALA A 35 9.35 6.30 -11.67
N SER A 36 8.84 7.30 -10.98
CA SER A 36 9.26 8.68 -11.18
C SER A 36 10.61 8.99 -10.54
N PHE A 37 10.90 8.39 -9.38
CA PHE A 37 12.18 8.54 -8.70
C PHE A 37 13.34 8.04 -9.57
N MET A 38 13.19 6.88 -10.20
CA MET A 38 14.20 6.26 -11.05
C MET A 38 14.26 6.81 -12.48
N ASP A 39 13.30 7.64 -12.86
CA ASP A 39 13.31 8.33 -14.15
C ASP A 39 14.20 9.60 -14.07
N ASP A 40 15.30 9.61 -14.78
CA ASP A 40 16.29 10.70 -14.78
C ASP A 40 16.01 11.80 -15.82
N ARG A 41 15.00 11.61 -16.67
CA ARG A 41 14.66 12.53 -17.76
C ARG A 41 14.07 13.85 -17.24
N LYS A 42 14.88 14.87 -17.18
CA LYS A 42 14.49 16.23 -16.74
C LYS A 42 13.55 16.87 -17.75
N VAL A 43 12.57 17.60 -17.23
CA VAL A 43 11.64 18.36 -18.08
C VAL A 43 11.27 19.68 -17.43
N THR A 44 11.03 20.71 -18.26
CA THR A 44 10.46 21.97 -17.79
C THR A 44 8.98 21.99 -18.15
N ILE A 45 8.12 22.09 -17.14
CA ILE A 45 6.68 22.16 -17.30
C ILE A 45 6.28 23.64 -17.28
N LYS A 46 6.09 24.24 -18.45
CA LYS A 46 5.74 25.68 -18.59
C LYS A 46 4.24 25.94 -18.48
N THR A 47 3.41 24.94 -18.80
CA THR A 47 1.95 25.07 -18.93
C THR A 47 1.19 25.03 -17.61
N ILE A 48 1.91 25.06 -16.46
CA ILE A 48 1.32 24.99 -15.12
C ILE A 48 1.50 26.29 -14.32
N GLU A 49 1.87 27.39 -14.95
CA GLU A 49 2.18 28.64 -14.23
C GLU A 49 0.95 29.20 -13.49
N ASP A 50 -0.25 28.99 -14.03
CA ASP A 50 -1.52 29.43 -13.45
C ASP A 50 -2.13 28.43 -12.46
N TRP A 51 -1.44 27.32 -12.18
CA TRP A 51 -1.95 26.30 -11.27
C TRP A 51 -1.69 26.67 -9.82
N PRO A 52 -2.46 26.10 -8.86
CA PRO A 52 -2.25 26.31 -7.42
C PRO A 52 -0.79 26.01 -7.03
N GLU A 53 -0.25 26.88 -6.18
CA GLU A 53 1.17 26.86 -5.82
C GLU A 53 1.66 25.51 -5.23
N PRO A 54 0.89 24.80 -4.40
CA PRO A 54 1.30 23.49 -3.89
C PRO A 54 1.52 22.48 -5.01
N ILE A 55 0.58 22.38 -5.97
CA ILE A 55 0.67 21.48 -7.13
C ILE A 55 1.88 21.85 -7.99
N LYS A 56 2.02 23.13 -8.29
CA LYS A 56 3.10 23.68 -9.11
C LYS A 56 4.47 23.40 -8.50
N LYS A 57 4.65 23.68 -7.20
CA LYS A 57 5.91 23.40 -6.49
C LYS A 57 6.28 21.92 -6.56
N ARG A 58 5.33 21.05 -6.31
CA ARG A 58 5.54 19.61 -6.31
C ARG A 58 5.95 19.10 -7.69
N LEU A 59 5.22 19.47 -8.73
CA LEU A 59 5.53 19.08 -10.10
C LEU A 59 6.87 19.62 -10.58
N LYS A 60 7.17 20.90 -10.30
CA LYS A 60 8.47 21.50 -10.63
C LYS A 60 9.63 20.83 -9.88
N PHE A 61 9.41 20.45 -8.62
CA PHE A 61 10.41 19.70 -7.85
C PHE A 61 10.68 18.33 -8.47
N GLU A 62 9.63 17.58 -8.76
CA GLU A 62 9.74 16.24 -9.33
C GLU A 62 10.29 16.24 -10.75
N ALA A 63 9.93 17.23 -11.57
CA ALA A 63 10.41 17.40 -12.94
C ALA A 63 11.91 17.70 -13.07
N ARG A 64 12.54 18.19 -11.99
CA ARG A 64 14.00 18.41 -11.94
C ARG A 64 14.80 17.12 -11.89
N LYS A 65 14.19 16.02 -11.48
CA LYS A 65 14.83 14.69 -11.39
C LYS A 65 16.17 14.69 -10.63
N GLY A 66 17.04 13.72 -10.93
CA GLY A 66 18.34 13.60 -10.28
C GLY A 66 18.27 13.17 -8.82
N PHE A 67 17.25 12.38 -8.47
CA PHE A 67 17.07 11.86 -7.10
C PHE A 67 18.17 10.89 -6.73
N CYS A 68 18.55 9.99 -7.64
CA CYS A 68 19.65 9.03 -7.44
C CYS A 68 20.99 9.74 -7.22
N ASP A 69 21.32 10.75 -8.06
CA ASP A 69 22.54 11.52 -7.92
C ASP A 69 22.62 12.22 -6.56
N ARG A 70 21.50 12.79 -6.10
CA ARG A 70 21.43 13.46 -4.81
C ARG A 70 21.55 12.49 -3.65
N LEU A 71 20.90 11.33 -3.74
CA LEU A 71 20.99 10.28 -2.72
C LEU A 71 22.41 9.69 -2.67
N LYS A 72 23.03 9.42 -3.83
CA LYS A 72 24.42 8.99 -3.92
C LYS A 72 25.38 10.02 -3.30
N LYS A 73 25.20 11.32 -3.62
CA LYS A 73 26.01 12.41 -3.04
C LYS A 73 25.82 12.55 -1.52
N ALA A 74 24.63 12.28 -1.03
CA ALA A 74 24.31 12.30 0.40
C ALA A 74 24.98 11.15 1.15
N ALA A 75 25.24 10.01 0.49
CA ALA A 75 25.89 8.81 1.02
C ALA A 75 25.45 8.47 2.46
N PRO A 76 24.13 8.28 2.71
CA PRO A 76 23.64 8.11 4.06
C PRO A 76 24.13 6.80 4.66
N LYS A 77 24.35 6.76 5.98
CA LYS A 77 24.62 5.51 6.69
C LYS A 77 23.39 4.63 6.81
N THR A 78 22.21 5.26 6.90
CA THR A 78 20.93 4.57 7.00
C THR A 78 19.92 5.19 6.03
N LEU A 79 19.23 4.35 5.26
CA LEU A 79 18.15 4.73 4.35
C LEU A 79 16.85 4.05 4.79
N VAL A 80 15.88 4.84 5.23
CA VAL A 80 14.54 4.36 5.58
C VAL A 80 13.63 4.44 4.35
N ILE A 81 12.93 3.36 4.05
CA ILE A 81 12.06 3.24 2.87
C ILE A 81 10.67 2.78 3.28
N ASP A 82 9.62 3.46 2.82
CA ASP A 82 8.25 2.96 2.80
C ASP A 82 7.64 3.07 1.39
N PHE A 83 6.78 2.13 1.02
CA PHE A 83 6.13 2.09 -0.30
C PHE A 83 4.65 2.47 -0.27
N SER A 84 4.16 3.02 0.83
CA SER A 84 2.75 3.39 0.97
C SER A 84 2.29 4.37 -0.12
N ARG A 85 3.15 5.28 -0.55
CA ARG A 85 2.84 6.22 -1.63
C ARG A 85 2.80 5.55 -3.00
N VAL A 86 3.66 4.57 -3.25
CA VAL A 86 3.69 3.82 -4.52
C VAL A 86 2.36 3.13 -4.76
N THR A 87 1.74 2.62 -3.72
CA THR A 87 0.46 1.90 -3.78
C THR A 87 -0.78 2.81 -3.74
N ARG A 88 -0.61 4.14 -3.78
CA ARG A 88 -1.72 5.11 -3.71
C ARG A 88 -1.79 6.09 -4.85
N ALA A 89 -0.67 6.39 -5.48
CA ALA A 89 -0.60 7.44 -6.47
C ALA A 89 -0.47 6.87 -7.88
N SER A 90 -1.36 7.28 -8.76
CA SER A 90 -1.20 7.08 -10.20
C SER A 90 0.08 7.76 -10.69
N LEU A 91 0.59 7.31 -11.82
CA LEU A 91 1.63 7.99 -12.56
C LEU A 91 1.01 8.90 -13.63
N MET A 92 1.78 9.85 -14.08
CA MET A 92 1.46 10.65 -15.25
C MET A 92 2.70 10.84 -16.09
N ARG A 93 2.49 11.00 -17.39
CA ARG A 93 3.55 11.26 -18.36
C ARG A 93 3.40 12.66 -18.93
N TYR A 94 4.46 13.43 -18.80
CA TYR A 94 4.60 14.70 -19.49
C TYR A 94 5.74 14.59 -20.49
N LYS A 95 5.43 14.63 -21.80
CA LYS A 95 6.39 14.23 -22.83
C LYS A 95 6.91 12.81 -22.55
N ASN A 96 8.20 12.66 -22.36
CA ASN A 96 8.83 11.36 -22.07
C ASN A 96 9.16 11.15 -20.58
N THR A 97 8.79 12.09 -19.70
CA THR A 97 9.13 12.06 -18.29
C THR A 97 7.96 11.51 -17.47
N LEU A 98 8.25 10.58 -16.56
CA LEU A 98 7.29 10.07 -15.59
C LEU A 98 7.24 10.97 -14.35
N LEU A 99 6.04 11.26 -13.89
CA LEU A 99 5.76 12.05 -12.69
C LEU A 99 4.70 11.33 -11.87
N THR A 100 4.69 11.57 -10.58
CA THR A 100 3.63 11.12 -9.67
C THR A 100 2.46 12.09 -9.75
N VAL A 101 1.23 11.58 -9.82
CA VAL A 101 0.04 12.45 -9.71
C VAL A 101 0.01 13.06 -8.31
N PRO A 102 0.06 14.39 -8.17
CA PRO A 102 -0.06 15.05 -6.86
C PRO A 102 -1.43 14.79 -6.25
N TYR A 103 -1.47 14.60 -4.93
CA TYR A 103 -2.73 14.43 -4.22
C TYR A 103 -3.61 15.67 -4.35
N GLU A 104 -3.01 16.84 -4.26
CA GLU A 104 -3.66 18.13 -4.39
C GLU A 104 -4.35 18.31 -5.75
N LEU A 105 -3.85 17.64 -6.80
CA LEU A 105 -4.49 17.65 -8.12
C LEU A 105 -5.76 16.80 -8.12
N LEU A 106 -5.79 15.70 -7.36
CA LEU A 106 -6.97 14.83 -7.25
C LEU A 106 -8.10 15.50 -6.49
N GLU A 107 -7.79 16.44 -5.60
CA GLU A 107 -8.75 17.23 -4.81
C GLU A 107 -9.08 18.58 -5.45
N ALA A 108 -8.40 18.91 -6.54
CA ALA A 108 -8.60 20.17 -7.24
C ALA A 108 -9.99 20.25 -7.92
N ALA A 109 -10.42 21.46 -8.23
CA ALA A 109 -11.65 21.69 -8.98
C ALA A 109 -11.65 20.93 -10.32
N PRO A 110 -12.81 20.42 -10.78
CA PRO A 110 -12.91 19.62 -12.02
C PRO A 110 -12.32 20.27 -13.26
N ASP A 111 -12.38 21.60 -13.35
CA ASP A 111 -11.80 22.34 -14.49
C ASP A 111 -10.28 22.26 -14.49
N LEU A 112 -9.65 22.40 -13.32
CA LEU A 112 -8.22 22.26 -13.20
C LEU A 112 -7.77 20.82 -13.51
N GLN A 113 -8.53 19.83 -13.05
CA GLN A 113 -8.26 18.42 -13.38
C GLN A 113 -8.35 18.18 -14.88
N ARG A 114 -9.41 18.67 -15.56
CA ARG A 114 -9.56 18.55 -17.02
C ARG A 114 -8.39 19.21 -17.76
N ASN A 115 -8.00 20.40 -17.36
CA ASN A 115 -6.85 21.08 -17.95
C ASN A 115 -5.55 20.31 -17.75
N ALA A 116 -5.33 19.79 -16.54
CA ALA A 116 -4.16 18.97 -16.23
C ALA A 116 -4.10 17.71 -17.11
N PHE A 117 -5.20 16.98 -17.22
CA PHE A 117 -5.27 15.74 -17.97
C PHE A 117 -5.30 15.93 -19.50
N SER A 118 -5.54 17.13 -19.99
CA SER A 118 -5.33 17.46 -21.42
C SER A 118 -3.84 17.59 -21.78
N ILE A 119 -2.98 17.88 -20.81
CA ILE A 119 -1.54 18.11 -20.98
C ILE A 119 -0.72 16.89 -20.55
N LEU A 120 -1.21 16.17 -19.55
CA LEU A 120 -0.53 15.07 -18.89
C LEU A 120 -1.27 13.75 -19.19
N THR A 121 -0.57 12.77 -19.73
CA THR A 121 -1.16 11.44 -19.90
C THR A 121 -1.12 10.70 -18.58
N VAL A 122 -2.28 10.43 -17.98
CA VAL A 122 -2.38 9.66 -16.73
C VAL A 122 -2.21 8.17 -17.04
N ILE A 123 -1.37 7.52 -16.25
CA ILE A 123 -1.23 6.07 -16.19
C ILE A 123 -1.91 5.63 -14.88
N PRO A 124 -3.14 5.11 -14.97
CA PRO A 124 -3.94 4.81 -13.79
C PRO A 124 -3.24 3.82 -12.87
N PHE A 125 -3.35 4.07 -11.55
CA PHE A 125 -2.92 3.11 -10.55
C PHE A 125 -3.58 1.74 -10.80
N GLY A 126 -2.82 0.68 -10.63
CA GLY A 126 -3.30 -0.69 -10.64
C GLY A 126 -3.31 -1.39 -12.00
N ASN A 127 -3.28 -0.66 -13.11
CA ASN A 127 -3.23 -1.30 -14.42
C ASN A 127 -1.86 -1.96 -14.70
N ARG A 128 -1.80 -2.81 -15.74
CA ARG A 128 -0.57 -3.53 -16.08
C ARG A 128 0.58 -2.60 -16.45
N GLU A 129 0.33 -1.52 -17.21
CA GLU A 129 1.36 -0.53 -17.56
C GLU A 129 1.96 0.10 -16.31
N PHE A 130 1.12 0.51 -15.36
CA PHE A 130 1.55 1.08 -14.09
C PHE A 130 2.49 0.12 -13.34
N TRP A 131 2.08 -1.13 -13.17
CA TRP A 131 2.88 -2.10 -12.42
C TRP A 131 4.15 -2.52 -13.16
N THR A 132 4.13 -2.59 -14.50
CA THR A 132 5.35 -2.81 -15.29
C THR A 132 6.36 -1.69 -15.01
N LEU A 133 5.94 -0.43 -15.08
CA LEU A 133 6.82 0.72 -14.80
C LEU A 133 7.33 0.72 -13.36
N VAL A 134 6.48 0.39 -12.39
CA VAL A 134 6.87 0.33 -10.98
C VAL A 134 7.87 -0.79 -10.74
N VAL A 135 7.63 -2.00 -11.24
CA VAL A 135 8.52 -3.15 -11.00
C VAL A 135 9.87 -2.98 -11.70
N ASP A 136 9.88 -2.45 -12.95
CA ASP A 136 11.12 -2.10 -13.63
C ASP A 136 11.93 -1.05 -12.86
N ALA A 137 11.24 -0.07 -12.29
CA ALA A 137 11.89 0.94 -11.45
C ALA A 137 12.37 0.39 -10.13
N MET A 138 11.62 -0.54 -9.50
CA MET A 138 12.04 -1.24 -8.28
C MET A 138 13.32 -2.04 -8.50
N GLN A 139 13.44 -2.73 -9.63
CA GLN A 139 14.68 -3.43 -9.98
C GLN A 139 15.86 -2.45 -10.06
N LYS A 140 15.70 -1.38 -10.85
CA LYS A 140 16.74 -0.33 -10.97
C LYS A 140 17.09 0.31 -9.62
N PHE A 141 16.10 0.49 -8.75
CA PHE A 141 16.29 1.06 -7.42
C PHE A 141 17.10 0.12 -6.52
N CYS A 142 16.80 -1.18 -6.54
CA CYS A 142 17.60 -2.16 -5.82
C CYS A 142 19.05 -2.21 -6.36
N ASP A 143 19.21 -2.26 -7.69
CA ASP A 143 20.52 -2.27 -8.33
C ASP A 143 21.33 -1.02 -7.98
N PHE A 144 20.69 0.17 -7.99
CA PHE A 144 21.31 1.44 -7.56
C PHE A 144 21.77 1.38 -6.09
N ILE A 145 20.94 0.88 -5.18
CA ILE A 145 21.34 0.76 -3.77
C ILE A 145 22.55 -0.17 -3.63
N ILE A 146 22.52 -1.32 -4.29
CA ILE A 146 23.61 -2.33 -4.20
C ILE A 146 24.93 -1.78 -4.77
N GLN A 147 24.87 -1.08 -5.90
CA GLN A 147 26.06 -0.63 -6.63
C GLN A 147 26.61 0.72 -6.11
N ASP A 148 25.72 1.66 -5.82
CA ASP A 148 26.09 3.04 -5.52
C ASP A 148 26.04 3.38 -4.02
N LEU A 149 25.40 2.54 -3.19
CA LEU A 149 25.26 2.72 -1.75
C LEU A 149 25.56 1.44 -0.96
N PRO A 150 26.64 0.70 -1.24
CA PRO A 150 26.89 -0.65 -0.69
C PRO A 150 27.03 -0.65 0.85
N GLU A 151 27.48 0.46 1.43
CA GLU A 151 27.67 0.60 2.88
C GLU A 151 26.42 1.12 3.62
N THR A 152 25.36 1.47 2.88
CA THR A 152 24.13 2.01 3.47
C THR A 152 23.28 0.89 4.03
N GLU A 153 22.95 0.96 5.32
CA GLU A 153 21.93 0.10 5.92
C GLU A 153 20.54 0.53 5.43
N VAL A 154 19.76 -0.42 4.91
CA VAL A 154 18.39 -0.15 4.43
C VAL A 154 17.37 -0.67 5.42
N ILE A 155 16.50 0.23 5.91
CA ILE A 155 15.36 -0.11 6.76
C ILE A 155 14.10 -0.03 5.90
N LEU A 156 13.49 -1.17 5.64
CA LEU A 156 12.21 -1.29 4.96
C LEU A 156 11.09 -1.17 6.00
N LEU A 157 10.45 -0.02 6.06
CA LEU A 157 9.40 0.25 7.03
C LEU A 157 8.07 -0.34 6.55
N ASP A 158 7.63 -1.37 7.25
CA ASP A 158 6.33 -1.98 7.07
C ASP A 158 5.34 -1.32 8.03
N ALA A 159 4.52 -0.42 7.52
CA ALA A 159 3.55 0.35 8.31
C ALA A 159 2.12 -0.10 7.95
N PRO A 160 1.56 -1.11 8.64
CA PRO A 160 0.20 -1.57 8.38
C PRO A 160 -0.83 -0.51 8.82
N PRO A 161 -1.94 -0.35 8.09
CA PRO A 161 -3.00 0.53 8.53
C PRO A 161 -3.67 0.03 9.80
N THR A 162 -4.12 0.95 10.67
CA THR A 162 -4.87 0.63 11.88
C THR A 162 -6.34 0.98 11.75
N ALA A 163 -7.21 0.10 12.27
CA ALA A 163 -8.65 0.37 12.42
C ALA A 163 -8.98 1.10 13.73
N ASP A 164 -8.04 1.15 14.68
CA ASP A 164 -8.25 1.76 15.98
C ASP A 164 -7.99 3.28 15.91
N TYR A 165 -9.07 4.06 15.94
CA TYR A 165 -9.03 5.51 16.04
C TYR A 165 -9.59 5.96 17.39
N ARG A 166 -8.80 6.70 18.14
CA ARG A 166 -9.10 7.15 19.51
C ARG A 166 -9.30 8.65 19.63
N GLY A 167 -9.55 9.35 18.52
CA GLY A 167 -9.77 10.78 18.50
C GLY A 167 -11.22 11.19 18.29
N VAL A 168 -11.43 12.49 18.09
CA VAL A 168 -12.74 13.11 17.87
C VAL A 168 -12.79 14.03 16.63
N LEU A 169 -11.66 14.26 15.97
CA LEU A 169 -11.59 15.16 14.80
C LEU A 169 -12.24 14.58 13.55
N ILE A 170 -12.30 13.27 13.42
CA ILE A 170 -12.98 12.59 12.32
C ILE A 170 -14.03 11.65 12.89
N ASP A 171 -15.19 11.54 12.24
CA ASP A 171 -16.16 10.54 12.62
C ASP A 171 -15.66 9.12 12.26
N ASN A 172 -16.05 8.15 13.07
CA ASN A 172 -15.58 6.77 12.92
C ASN A 172 -15.93 6.15 11.57
N ASN A 173 -17.04 6.53 10.93
CA ASN A 173 -17.41 5.97 9.63
C ASN A 173 -16.47 6.47 8.54
N THR A 174 -16.14 7.76 8.54
CA THR A 174 -15.15 8.35 7.60
C THR A 174 -13.79 7.71 7.79
N TYR A 175 -13.32 7.59 9.05
CA TYR A 175 -12.06 6.93 9.36
C TYR A 175 -12.03 5.47 8.86
N MET A 176 -13.11 4.73 9.08
CA MET A 176 -13.21 3.34 8.67
C MET A 176 -13.27 3.16 7.15
N VAL A 177 -13.89 4.07 6.41
CA VAL A 177 -13.82 4.06 4.93
C VAL A 177 -12.38 4.22 4.46
N ASP A 178 -11.63 5.13 5.06
CA ASP A 178 -10.21 5.31 4.75
C ASP A 178 -9.39 4.10 5.18
N PHE A 179 -9.64 3.52 6.35
CA PHE A 179 -8.99 2.28 6.78
C PHE A 179 -9.18 1.16 5.75
N CYS A 180 -10.40 0.94 5.26
CA CYS A 180 -10.66 -0.06 4.23
C CYS A 180 -9.84 0.18 2.96
N ARG A 181 -9.76 1.42 2.49
CA ARG A 181 -8.95 1.80 1.32
C ARG A 181 -7.47 1.52 1.52
N TRP A 182 -6.94 1.81 2.70
CA TRP A 182 -5.55 1.56 3.05
C TRP A 182 -5.26 0.07 3.21
N GLN A 183 -6.13 -0.63 3.92
CA GLN A 183 -6.00 -2.05 4.18
C GLN A 183 -5.99 -2.87 2.87
N MET A 184 -6.82 -2.49 1.89
CA MET A 184 -6.81 -3.13 0.57
C MET A 184 -5.51 -2.92 -0.22
N ARG A 185 -4.79 -1.82 0.02
CA ARG A 185 -3.55 -1.49 -0.69
C ARG A 185 -2.29 -1.93 0.04
N TYR A 186 -2.39 -2.17 1.32
CA TYR A 186 -1.27 -2.58 2.16
C TYR A 186 -0.55 -3.85 1.67
N PRO A 187 -1.22 -4.92 1.22
CA PRO A 187 -0.53 -6.08 0.68
C PRO A 187 0.40 -5.78 -0.49
N MET A 188 0.03 -4.83 -1.35
CA MET A 188 0.90 -4.40 -2.46
C MET A 188 2.16 -3.70 -1.96
N SER A 189 2.04 -2.85 -0.93
CA SER A 189 3.20 -2.25 -0.26
C SER A 189 4.12 -3.33 0.32
N ARG A 190 3.54 -4.33 0.96
CA ARG A 190 4.29 -5.45 1.51
C ARG A 190 5.03 -6.26 0.44
N MET A 191 4.40 -6.54 -0.71
CA MET A 191 5.06 -7.21 -1.85
C MET A 191 6.28 -6.43 -2.36
N LEU A 192 6.22 -5.10 -2.37
CA LEU A 192 7.35 -4.25 -2.77
C LEU A 192 8.46 -4.27 -1.71
N ILE A 193 8.11 -4.31 -0.43
CA ILE A 193 9.06 -4.50 0.68
C ILE A 193 9.79 -5.83 0.54
N ASP A 194 9.05 -6.94 0.37
CA ASP A 194 9.62 -8.27 0.23
C ASP A 194 10.52 -8.37 -1.01
N TYR A 195 10.13 -7.72 -2.12
CA TYR A 195 10.97 -7.62 -3.32
C TYR A 195 12.32 -6.94 -3.05
N CYS A 196 12.35 -5.87 -2.25
CA CYS A 196 13.60 -5.22 -1.86
C CYS A 196 14.42 -6.07 -0.89
N LEU A 197 13.77 -6.66 0.11
CA LEU A 197 14.43 -7.49 1.12
C LEU A 197 15.20 -8.67 0.50
N GLU A 198 14.62 -9.29 -0.53
CA GLU A 198 15.25 -10.40 -1.25
C GLU A 198 16.50 -9.99 -2.03
N ARG A 199 16.63 -8.72 -2.42
CA ARG A 199 17.69 -8.24 -3.31
C ARG A 199 18.78 -7.47 -2.60
N ILE A 200 18.42 -6.66 -1.63
CA ILE A 200 19.34 -5.76 -0.93
C ILE A 200 19.89 -6.49 0.31
N GLY A 201 21.11 -7.03 0.20
CA GLY A 201 21.71 -7.85 1.25
C GLY A 201 21.92 -7.14 2.59
N ASN A 202 22.11 -5.79 2.60
CA ASN A 202 22.19 -4.97 3.81
C ASN A 202 20.86 -4.29 4.11
N SER A 203 19.76 -5.07 4.09
CA SER A 203 18.42 -4.56 4.39
C SER A 203 17.74 -5.39 5.47
N ARG A 204 16.86 -4.72 6.20
CA ARG A 204 15.97 -5.35 7.18
C ARG A 204 14.58 -4.73 7.15
N VAL A 205 13.57 -5.53 7.46
CA VAL A 205 12.19 -5.06 7.60
C VAL A 205 11.92 -4.65 9.04
N LEU A 206 11.29 -3.52 9.22
CA LEU A 206 10.72 -3.10 10.48
C LEU A 206 9.20 -3.18 10.41
N THR A 207 8.62 -4.24 10.96
CA THR A 207 7.18 -4.39 11.18
C THR A 207 6.89 -4.13 12.65
N PRO A 208 6.05 -3.13 12.99
CA PRO A 208 5.68 -2.89 14.38
C PRO A 208 4.98 -4.09 15.01
N SER A 209 5.45 -4.52 16.17
CA SER A 209 4.87 -5.66 16.94
C SER A 209 4.08 -5.19 18.16
N LEU A 210 3.35 -4.08 18.04
CA LEU A 210 2.55 -3.47 19.11
C LEU A 210 1.13 -3.19 18.61
N HIS A 211 0.25 -2.83 19.55
CA HIS A 211 -1.08 -2.38 19.19
C HIS A 211 -1.02 -0.99 18.55
N LEU A 212 -1.34 -0.91 17.27
CA LEU A 212 -1.33 0.32 16.51
C LEU A 212 -2.66 1.05 16.65
N TYR A 213 -2.62 2.35 16.91
CA TYR A 213 -3.78 3.22 16.87
C TYR A 213 -3.42 4.61 16.33
N SER A 214 -4.42 5.29 15.80
CA SER A 214 -4.37 6.70 15.40
C SER A 214 -5.18 7.54 16.37
N ASP A 215 -4.81 8.80 16.56
CA ASP A 215 -5.56 9.77 17.32
C ASP A 215 -5.33 11.19 16.79
N ASP A 216 -5.88 12.17 17.49
CA ASP A 216 -5.78 13.58 17.10
C ASP A 216 -4.38 14.19 17.30
N THR A 217 -3.43 13.44 17.90
CA THR A 217 -2.02 13.88 18.06
C THR A 217 -1.14 13.51 16.87
N ALA A 218 -1.68 12.75 15.91
CA ALA A 218 -0.93 12.37 14.70
C ALA A 218 -0.51 13.64 13.92
N SER A 219 0.77 13.75 13.61
CA SER A 219 1.41 14.96 13.02
C SER A 219 0.77 15.44 11.72
N TYR A 220 0.19 14.52 10.94
CA TYR A 220 -0.47 14.78 9.65
C TYR A 220 -1.99 14.72 9.72
N GLY A 221 -2.55 14.82 10.94
CA GLY A 221 -3.96 14.55 11.20
C GLY A 221 -4.29 13.07 11.22
N PRO A 222 -5.45 12.70 11.81
CA PRO A 222 -5.84 11.32 11.97
C PRO A 222 -6.11 10.63 10.62
N ALA A 223 -5.44 9.50 10.42
CA ALA A 223 -5.64 8.60 9.28
C ALA A 223 -5.09 7.21 9.62
N PRO A 224 -5.49 6.15 8.93
CA PRO A 224 -5.09 4.77 9.25
C PRO A 224 -3.58 4.49 9.25
N MET A 225 -2.81 5.30 8.52
CA MET A 225 -1.34 5.22 8.46
C MET A 225 -0.65 6.32 9.30
N HIS A 226 -1.41 7.18 9.94
CA HIS A 226 -0.90 8.23 10.81
C HIS A 226 -1.12 7.80 12.25
N TYR A 227 -0.16 7.04 12.76
CA TYR A 227 -0.24 6.58 14.15
C TYR A 227 -0.09 7.75 15.14
N SER A 228 -0.64 7.57 16.34
CA SER A 228 -0.39 8.45 17.46
C SER A 228 1.10 8.67 17.69
N GLU A 229 1.46 9.84 18.19
CA GLU A 229 2.85 10.17 18.53
C GLU A 229 3.45 9.16 19.54
N SER A 230 2.65 8.68 20.49
CA SER A 230 3.09 7.67 21.44
C SER A 230 3.41 6.33 20.79
N VAL A 231 2.65 5.92 19.77
CA VAL A 231 2.90 4.71 18.97
C VAL A 231 4.23 4.83 18.23
N TRP A 232 4.51 5.97 17.60
CA TRP A 232 5.79 6.18 16.92
C TRP A 232 6.99 6.12 17.86
N ARG A 233 6.87 6.68 19.06
CA ARG A 233 7.92 6.57 20.10
C ARG A 233 8.17 5.13 20.49
N GLU A 234 7.12 4.32 20.61
CA GLU A 234 7.25 2.91 20.96
C GLU A 234 7.86 2.09 19.81
N ILE A 235 7.45 2.35 18.54
CA ILE A 235 8.08 1.75 17.36
C ILE A 235 9.58 2.08 17.33
N ALA A 236 9.95 3.32 17.59
CA ALA A 236 11.34 3.74 17.65
C ALA A 236 12.13 3.02 18.77
N ALA A 237 11.53 2.88 19.96
CA ALA A 237 12.12 2.15 21.06
C ALA A 237 12.31 0.66 20.76
N GLN A 238 11.33 0.01 20.12
CA GLN A 238 11.44 -1.38 19.67
C GLN A 238 12.56 -1.56 18.64
N PHE A 239 12.67 -0.63 17.69
CA PHE A 239 13.74 -0.64 16.71
C PHE A 239 15.12 -0.58 17.35
N GLN A 240 15.33 0.33 18.33
CA GLN A 240 16.58 0.47 19.07
C GLN A 240 16.93 -0.78 19.90
N ALA A 241 15.91 -1.49 20.42
CA ALA A 241 16.12 -2.65 21.29
C ALA A 241 16.35 -3.97 20.56
N ARG A 242 15.76 -4.18 19.37
CA ARG A 242 15.63 -5.52 18.75
C ARG A 242 16.28 -5.69 17.37
N GLY A 243 16.60 -4.62 16.67
CA GLY A 243 17.00 -4.75 15.25
C GLY A 243 15.83 -5.16 14.36
N GLY A 244 15.81 -5.53 13.19
CA GLY A 244 14.69 -5.86 12.30
C GLY A 244 14.15 -7.29 12.41
N PHE A 245 13.09 -7.60 11.66
CA PHE A 245 12.45 -8.91 11.55
C PHE A 245 12.60 -9.51 10.16
N GLU A 246 12.45 -10.85 10.02
CA GLU A 246 12.60 -11.58 8.76
C GLU A 246 11.36 -11.49 7.85
N GLY A 247 11.54 -11.60 6.52
CA GLY A 247 10.51 -11.42 5.49
C GLY A 247 9.77 -12.71 5.09
N LEU A 248 8.71 -12.55 4.27
CA LEU A 248 7.85 -13.63 3.75
C LEU A 248 8.32 -14.16 2.37
N PRO A 249 7.91 -15.36 1.91
CA PRO A 249 8.42 -16.01 0.70
C PRO A 249 7.92 -15.44 -0.66
N ARG A 250 8.60 -15.78 -1.73
CA ARG A 250 8.63 -15.19 -3.08
C ARG A 250 7.38 -15.35 -3.95
N SER A 251 7.05 -14.32 -4.77
CA SER A 251 6.20 -14.42 -5.97
C SER A 251 7.04 -14.39 -7.25
N SER A 252 6.82 -15.33 -8.18
CA SER A 252 7.60 -15.45 -9.42
C SER A 252 7.25 -14.43 -10.51
N ASP A 253 6.04 -13.83 -10.49
CA ASP A 253 5.62 -12.77 -11.41
C ASP A 253 4.90 -11.64 -10.64
N LEU A 254 5.72 -10.71 -10.16
CA LEU A 254 5.23 -9.59 -9.35
C LEU A 254 4.29 -8.66 -10.13
N VAL A 255 4.53 -8.43 -11.44
CA VAL A 255 3.67 -7.55 -12.26
C VAL A 255 2.27 -8.13 -12.40
N SER A 256 2.16 -9.40 -12.79
CA SER A 256 0.85 -10.07 -12.92
C SER A 256 0.13 -10.17 -11.57
N THR A 257 0.86 -10.50 -10.51
CA THR A 257 0.30 -10.58 -9.16
C THR A 257 -0.28 -9.24 -8.71
N LEU A 258 0.48 -8.16 -8.82
CA LEU A 258 0.03 -6.81 -8.44
C LEU A 258 -1.11 -6.31 -9.33
N THR A 259 -1.08 -6.59 -10.64
CA THR A 259 -2.15 -6.20 -11.58
C THR A 259 -3.46 -6.92 -11.25
N ASN A 260 -3.39 -8.23 -11.04
CA ASN A 260 -4.57 -9.03 -10.70
C ASN A 260 -5.16 -8.62 -9.35
N TYR A 261 -4.29 -8.40 -8.35
CA TYR A 261 -4.71 -7.92 -7.04
C TYR A 261 -5.40 -6.55 -7.12
N SER A 262 -4.83 -5.62 -7.88
CA SER A 262 -5.42 -4.28 -8.07
C SER A 262 -6.79 -4.35 -8.75
N GLY A 263 -6.94 -5.18 -9.78
CA GLY A 263 -8.23 -5.39 -10.46
C GLY A 263 -9.31 -5.95 -9.54
N LEU A 264 -8.95 -6.90 -8.67
CA LEU A 264 -9.86 -7.41 -7.64
C LEU A 264 -10.26 -6.33 -6.64
N MET A 265 -9.32 -5.47 -6.23
CA MET A 265 -9.58 -4.38 -5.30
C MET A 265 -10.50 -3.31 -5.89
N ASP A 266 -10.29 -2.93 -7.15
CA ASP A 266 -11.15 -1.96 -7.83
C ASP A 266 -12.59 -2.48 -7.99
N ALA A 267 -12.76 -3.74 -8.39
CA ALA A 267 -14.06 -4.38 -8.48
C ALA A 267 -14.77 -4.43 -7.11
N PHE A 268 -14.05 -4.83 -6.06
CA PHE A 268 -14.59 -4.89 -4.70
C PHE A 268 -14.96 -3.49 -4.18
N THR A 269 -14.09 -2.49 -4.35
CA THR A 269 -14.33 -1.13 -3.90
C THR A 269 -15.54 -0.51 -4.58
N THR A 270 -15.67 -0.70 -5.90
CA THR A 270 -16.80 -0.19 -6.68
C THR A 270 -18.11 -0.81 -6.19
N THR A 271 -18.12 -2.11 -5.94
CA THR A 271 -19.30 -2.84 -5.47
C THR A 271 -19.64 -2.50 -4.02
N ALA A 272 -18.66 -2.49 -3.12
CA ALA A 272 -18.87 -2.22 -1.70
C ALA A 272 -19.27 -0.77 -1.41
N LEU A 273 -18.69 0.21 -2.11
CA LEU A 273 -19.00 1.63 -1.90
C LEU A 273 -20.35 2.02 -2.51
N SER A 274 -20.85 1.31 -3.51
CA SER A 274 -22.16 1.57 -4.11
C SER A 274 -23.35 1.05 -3.27
N ASN A 275 -23.11 0.18 -2.28
CA ASN A 275 -24.15 -0.45 -1.47
C ASN A 275 -23.97 -0.14 0.02
N ARG A 276 -24.87 0.68 0.61
CA ARG A 276 -24.82 1.07 2.03
C ARG A 276 -24.85 -0.12 3.01
N ASN A 277 -25.44 -1.23 2.65
CA ASN A 277 -25.46 -2.45 3.48
C ASN A 277 -24.12 -3.17 3.44
N LEU A 278 -23.38 -3.09 2.32
CA LEU A 278 -22.02 -3.63 2.18
C LEU A 278 -20.97 -2.79 2.89
N GLN A 279 -21.24 -1.52 3.20
CA GLN A 279 -20.27 -0.67 3.95
C GLN A 279 -20.04 -1.18 5.39
N ARG A 280 -21.10 -1.58 6.10
CA ARG A 280 -20.96 -2.23 7.42
C ARG A 280 -20.27 -3.59 7.34
N PHE A 281 -20.53 -4.29 6.29
CA PHE A 281 -20.09 -5.63 5.99
C PHE A 281 -18.62 -5.72 5.58
N SER A 282 -18.13 -4.73 4.82
CA SER A 282 -16.74 -4.68 4.36
C SER A 282 -15.72 -4.65 5.49
N LEU A 283 -16.09 -4.18 6.68
CA LEU A 283 -15.21 -4.05 7.83
C LEU A 283 -14.85 -5.41 8.47
N ASP A 284 -15.84 -6.25 8.70
CA ASP A 284 -15.62 -7.58 9.29
C ASP A 284 -14.89 -8.51 8.31
N ILE A 285 -15.16 -8.36 7.00
CA ILE A 285 -14.45 -9.11 5.95
C ILE A 285 -12.99 -8.71 5.88
N LEU A 286 -12.70 -7.41 5.89
CA LEU A 286 -11.35 -6.91 5.76
C LEU A 286 -10.47 -7.34 6.94
N HIS A 287 -11.01 -7.39 8.14
CA HIS A 287 -10.29 -7.88 9.32
C HIS A 287 -9.99 -9.39 9.27
N GLY A 288 -10.91 -10.19 8.71
CA GLY A 288 -10.79 -11.66 8.72
C GLY A 288 -10.15 -12.26 7.46
N ALA A 289 -10.45 -11.71 6.29
CA ALA A 289 -10.11 -12.36 5.01
C ALA A 289 -8.87 -11.82 4.29
N LEU A 290 -8.48 -10.54 4.53
CA LEU A 290 -7.34 -9.97 3.82
C LEU A 290 -5.98 -10.62 4.15
N PRO A 291 -5.64 -10.92 5.41
CA PRO A 291 -4.41 -11.64 5.71
C PRO A 291 -4.34 -12.99 5.01
N TYR A 292 -5.50 -13.64 4.88
CA TYR A 292 -5.63 -14.94 4.24
C TYR A 292 -5.55 -14.89 2.71
N LEU A 293 -6.18 -13.88 2.09
CA LEU A 293 -6.04 -13.58 0.65
C LEU A 293 -4.59 -13.22 0.32
N PHE A 294 -3.95 -12.46 1.17
CA PHE A 294 -2.57 -12.05 1.00
C PHE A 294 -1.61 -13.23 1.00
N ALA A 295 -1.69 -14.11 1.99
CA ALA A 295 -0.88 -15.33 2.05
C ALA A 295 -1.03 -16.18 0.77
N ARG A 296 -2.23 -16.19 0.15
CA ARG A 296 -2.52 -16.93 -1.08
C ARG A 296 -2.02 -16.27 -2.35
N ILE A 297 -2.09 -14.95 -2.44
CA ILE A 297 -1.60 -14.19 -3.60
C ILE A 297 -0.07 -14.20 -3.61
N SER A 298 0.55 -14.14 -2.43
CA SER A 298 2.01 -14.14 -2.27
C SER A 298 2.65 -15.51 -2.55
N ASN A 299 1.88 -16.60 -2.46
CA ASN A 299 2.40 -17.95 -2.73
C ASN A 299 1.49 -18.75 -3.67
N PRO A 300 1.45 -18.43 -4.98
CA PRO A 300 0.62 -19.15 -5.96
C PRO A 300 1.05 -20.62 -6.16
N ALA A 301 2.26 -21.01 -5.72
CA ALA A 301 2.75 -22.38 -5.83
C ALA A 301 2.14 -23.33 -4.79
N GLU A 302 1.67 -22.82 -3.66
CA GLU A 302 0.94 -23.61 -2.68
C GLU A 302 -0.54 -23.65 -3.07
N ASN A 303 -0.96 -24.79 -3.58
CA ASN A 303 -2.34 -25.01 -4.05
C ASN A 303 -3.30 -25.26 -2.88
N HIS A 304 -3.38 -24.31 -1.94
CA HIS A 304 -4.23 -24.38 -0.73
C HIS A 304 -5.74 -24.56 -1.01
N PHE A 305 -6.18 -24.45 -2.28
CA PHE A 305 -7.55 -24.77 -2.66
C PHE A 305 -7.88 -26.25 -2.52
N GLY A 306 -6.87 -27.12 -2.53
CA GLY A 306 -7.03 -28.57 -2.29
C GLY A 306 -6.95 -28.95 -0.82
N ASP A 307 -6.61 -28.02 0.08
CA ASP A 307 -6.46 -28.31 1.50
C ASP A 307 -7.80 -28.61 2.17
N PRO A 308 -7.81 -29.45 3.22
CA PRO A 308 -8.97 -29.66 4.06
C PRO A 308 -9.48 -28.34 4.64
N ILE A 309 -10.79 -28.27 4.85
CA ILE A 309 -11.47 -27.12 5.44
C ILE A 309 -11.26 -27.15 6.95
N ASP A 310 -10.91 -26.00 7.53
CA ASP A 310 -10.99 -25.77 8.96
C ASP A 310 -12.21 -24.93 9.34
N SER A 311 -12.49 -24.81 10.65
CA SER A 311 -13.65 -24.07 11.15
C SER A 311 -13.61 -22.58 10.80
N HIS A 312 -12.42 -21.99 10.73
CA HIS A 312 -12.23 -20.59 10.36
C HIS A 312 -12.50 -20.38 8.87
N ASP A 313 -12.19 -21.35 8.01
CA ASP A 313 -12.45 -21.29 6.59
C ASP A 313 -13.94 -21.13 6.29
N VAL A 314 -14.80 -21.87 6.98
CA VAL A 314 -16.26 -21.80 6.77
C VAL A 314 -16.78 -20.41 7.17
N VAL A 315 -16.43 -19.91 8.35
CA VAL A 315 -16.87 -18.60 8.83
C VAL A 315 -16.34 -17.50 7.91
N ALA A 316 -15.05 -17.56 7.55
CA ALA A 316 -14.42 -16.58 6.66
C ALA A 316 -15.07 -16.58 5.27
N ALA A 317 -15.35 -17.77 4.69
CA ALA A 317 -15.98 -17.88 3.39
C ALA A 317 -17.42 -17.35 3.38
N PHE A 318 -18.23 -17.64 4.41
CA PHE A 318 -19.56 -17.07 4.56
C PHE A 318 -19.52 -15.56 4.68
N ARG A 319 -18.67 -15.02 5.56
CA ARG A 319 -18.50 -13.59 5.72
C ARG A 319 -18.04 -12.93 4.41
N TRP A 320 -17.10 -13.54 3.72
CA TRP A 320 -16.50 -12.96 2.51
C TRP A 320 -17.38 -13.05 1.26
N ILE A 321 -18.09 -14.19 1.07
CA ILE A 321 -18.87 -14.43 -0.15
C ILE A 321 -20.33 -13.98 0.03
N LEU A 322 -20.96 -14.28 1.17
CA LEU A 322 -22.38 -14.03 1.42
C LEU A 322 -22.64 -12.86 2.37
N GLY A 323 -21.62 -12.36 3.03
CA GLY A 323 -21.76 -11.22 3.85
C GLY A 323 -22.37 -11.41 5.21
N ARG A 324 -22.39 -12.57 5.69
CA ARG A 324 -22.94 -12.93 6.97
C ARG A 324 -22.25 -14.14 7.55
N GLU A 325 -22.54 -14.47 8.77
CA GLU A 325 -22.13 -15.75 9.36
C GLU A 325 -23.09 -16.87 8.94
N PRO A 326 -22.67 -18.15 9.08
CA PRO A 326 -23.59 -19.26 8.98
C PRO A 326 -24.75 -19.09 9.98
N GLU A 327 -25.99 -19.13 9.50
CA GLU A 327 -27.18 -18.85 10.30
C GLU A 327 -27.50 -19.94 11.34
N SER A 328 -26.88 -21.10 11.21
CA SER A 328 -27.11 -22.23 12.14
C SER A 328 -25.88 -23.15 12.21
N ALA A 329 -25.81 -23.92 13.30
CA ALA A 329 -24.81 -24.98 13.43
C ALA A 329 -24.93 -26.04 12.30
N LEU A 330 -26.12 -26.30 11.80
CA LEU A 330 -26.36 -27.24 10.69
C LEU A 330 -25.76 -26.68 9.38
N THR A 331 -25.99 -25.41 9.09
CA THR A 331 -25.41 -24.73 7.93
C THR A 331 -23.88 -24.76 8.01
N PHE A 332 -23.31 -24.45 9.16
CA PHE A 332 -21.87 -24.53 9.39
C PHE A 332 -21.35 -25.97 9.13
N LEU A 333 -21.94 -26.98 9.72
CA LEU A 333 -21.52 -28.37 9.60
C LEU A 333 -21.61 -28.88 8.16
N ASN A 334 -22.67 -28.53 7.42
CA ASN A 334 -22.80 -28.92 6.02
C ASN A 334 -21.68 -28.38 5.12
N HIS A 335 -21.22 -27.16 5.40
CA HIS A 335 -20.12 -26.55 4.64
C HIS A 335 -18.74 -27.00 5.15
N TYR A 336 -18.63 -27.29 6.43
CA TYR A 336 -17.43 -27.88 7.01
C TYR A 336 -17.16 -29.32 6.50
N ALA A 337 -18.21 -30.05 6.16
CA ALA A 337 -18.12 -31.42 5.60
C ALA A 337 -17.70 -31.47 4.10
N LEU A 338 -17.54 -30.32 3.43
CA LEU A 338 -17.03 -30.29 2.06
C LEU A 338 -15.56 -30.72 2.02
N SER A 339 -15.13 -31.26 0.88
CA SER A 339 -13.83 -31.95 0.78
C SER A 339 -12.64 -30.99 0.91
N ASN A 340 -12.79 -29.77 0.44
CA ASN A 340 -11.70 -28.78 0.40
C ASN A 340 -12.22 -27.36 0.20
N ARG A 341 -11.31 -26.40 0.37
CA ARG A 341 -11.60 -24.96 0.24
C ARG A 341 -12.11 -24.53 -1.14
N ARG A 342 -11.72 -25.24 -2.20
CA ARG A 342 -12.24 -24.96 -3.56
C ARG A 342 -13.71 -25.28 -3.62
N GLU A 343 -14.12 -26.44 -3.14
CA GLU A 343 -15.51 -26.87 -3.13
C GLU A 343 -16.38 -25.95 -2.26
N LEU A 344 -15.89 -25.55 -1.08
CA LEU A 344 -16.55 -24.57 -0.23
C LEU A 344 -16.79 -23.26 -0.98
N ARG A 345 -15.77 -22.71 -1.62
CA ARG A 345 -15.89 -21.48 -2.39
C ARG A 345 -16.89 -21.62 -3.54
N GLU A 346 -16.79 -22.68 -4.34
CA GLU A 346 -17.67 -22.89 -5.48
C GLU A 346 -19.12 -23.08 -5.05
N THR A 347 -19.37 -23.79 -3.95
CA THR A 347 -20.69 -23.99 -3.38
C THR A 347 -21.34 -22.65 -2.99
N LEU A 348 -20.59 -21.79 -2.30
CA LEU A 348 -21.11 -20.48 -1.89
C LEU A 348 -21.30 -19.52 -3.07
N LEU A 349 -20.40 -19.49 -4.05
CA LEU A 349 -20.55 -18.67 -5.26
C LEU A 349 -21.73 -19.11 -6.15
N ARG A 350 -22.07 -20.39 -6.14
CA ARG A 350 -23.24 -20.95 -6.86
C ARG A 350 -24.54 -20.84 -6.07
N SER A 351 -24.49 -20.43 -4.82
CA SER A 351 -25.70 -20.29 -4.01
C SER A 351 -26.66 -19.25 -4.59
N PHE A 352 -27.96 -19.52 -4.46
CA PHE A 352 -29.00 -18.56 -4.87
C PHE A 352 -28.84 -17.22 -4.14
N GLU A 353 -28.41 -17.26 -2.88
CA GLU A 353 -28.18 -16.06 -2.07
C GLU A 353 -27.10 -15.18 -2.69
N PHE A 354 -25.94 -15.75 -3.04
CA PHE A 354 -24.89 -14.98 -3.71
C PHE A 354 -25.35 -14.44 -5.06
N GLN A 355 -25.97 -15.27 -5.88
CA GLN A 355 -26.44 -14.88 -7.21
C GLN A 355 -27.53 -13.81 -7.16
N SER A 356 -28.37 -13.80 -6.12
CA SER A 356 -29.39 -12.77 -5.92
C SER A 356 -28.84 -11.44 -5.41
N GLN A 357 -27.73 -11.49 -4.64
CA GLN A 357 -27.10 -10.30 -4.11
C GLN A 357 -26.15 -9.61 -5.11
N VAL A 358 -25.60 -10.35 -6.07
CA VAL A 358 -24.62 -9.86 -7.04
C VAL A 358 -25.02 -10.23 -8.48
N PRO A 359 -26.09 -9.62 -9.03
CA PRO A 359 -26.59 -9.94 -10.36
C PRO A 359 -25.58 -9.79 -11.51
N LEU A 360 -24.50 -9.04 -11.30
CA LEU A 360 -23.47 -8.74 -12.31
C LEU A 360 -22.49 -9.91 -12.59
N TYR A 361 -22.50 -10.96 -11.77
CA TYR A 361 -21.65 -12.13 -11.97
C TYR A 361 -22.39 -13.32 -12.62
N ALA A 362 -23.67 -13.15 -12.98
CA ALA A 362 -24.50 -14.18 -13.59
C ALA A 362 -24.59 -14.08 -15.12
N LYS A 363 -23.66 -13.37 -15.78
CA LYS A 363 -23.57 -13.31 -17.24
C LYS A 363 -22.18 -13.73 -17.73
#